data_2eca1551615c4914e44452a19d88d937
#
_entry.id   2eca1551615c4914e44452a19d88d937
#
_cell.length_a   1.000
_cell.length_b   1.000
_cell.length_c   1.000
_cell.angle_alpha   90.00
_cell.angle_beta   90.00
_cell.angle_gamma   90.00
#
_symmetry.space_group_name_H-M   'P 1'
#
loop_
_entity.id
_entity.type
_entity.pdbx_description
1 polymer ?
#
loop_
_entity_poly.entity_id
_entity_poly.type
_entity_poly.pdbx_seq_one_letter_code
_entity_poly.pdbx_strand_id
1 'polypeptide(L)'
;MNNDRLLYRRGILQLVASGIFLSTSGIALRIIEEADGWQILFYRSLALSVTILLILVFQKGSRIFDEFRGLGWNDCLLAVFLGTGFVAYVFALLYNTVANALFIFSCAPFVAGFLGWILLGERVATRTWFAIGVTMAGLAVMVGSELAVSHYLGTLLALWIPIAYAASIIAVRSSKRDNMLVALCLAGLVAGGLSAIFVTDYALTSRDLIISLYLGVFQVGVG
;
A
#
# COMPACT_ATOMS: atom_id res chain seq x y z
N MET A 1 -14.84 5.94 31.06
CA MET A 1 -13.75 4.98 31.34
C MET A 1 -13.92 3.59 30.71
N ASN A 2 -15.11 2.99 30.70
CA ASN A 2 -15.29 1.66 30.06
C ASN A 2 -15.32 1.72 28.51
N ASN A 3 -15.89 2.77 27.93
CA ASN A 3 -16.02 2.91 26.47
C ASN A 3 -14.65 3.11 25.77
N ASP A 4 -13.75 3.88 26.37
CA ASP A 4 -12.41 4.14 25.81
C ASP A 4 -11.55 2.87 25.77
N ARG A 5 -11.67 2.02 26.82
CA ARG A 5 -11.00 0.72 26.84
C ARG A 5 -11.53 -0.27 25.79
N LEU A 6 -12.83 -0.21 25.52
CA LEU A 6 -13.46 -1.03 24.46
C LEU A 6 -13.03 -0.58 23.07
N LEU A 7 -13.01 0.74 22.83
CA LEU A 7 -12.53 1.32 21.58
C LEU A 7 -11.06 1.00 21.34
N TYR A 8 -10.21 1.13 22.37
CA TYR A 8 -8.80 0.79 22.30
C TYR A 8 -8.57 -0.70 22.00
N ARG A 9 -9.29 -1.61 22.66
CA ARG A 9 -9.20 -3.06 22.38
C ARG A 9 -9.65 -3.40 20.96
N ARG A 10 -10.74 -2.78 20.47
CA ARG A 10 -11.19 -2.94 19.07
C ARG A 10 -10.12 -2.48 18.09
N GLY A 11 -9.50 -1.34 18.33
CA GLY A 11 -8.41 -0.83 17.49
C GLY A 11 -7.21 -1.79 17.45
N ILE A 12 -6.81 -2.36 18.59
CA ILE A 12 -5.74 -3.37 18.61
C ILE A 12 -6.13 -4.62 17.82
N LEU A 13 -7.34 -5.13 18.00
CA LEU A 13 -7.81 -6.31 17.26
C LEU A 13 -7.83 -6.07 15.75
N GLN A 14 -8.26 -4.88 15.33
CA GLN A 14 -8.24 -4.49 13.92
C GLN A 14 -6.82 -4.42 13.37
N LEU A 15 -5.87 -3.82 14.11
CA LEU A 15 -4.46 -3.77 13.71
C LEU A 15 -3.83 -5.16 13.60
N VAL A 16 -4.12 -6.05 14.54
CA VAL A 16 -3.63 -7.45 14.48
C VAL A 16 -4.25 -8.19 13.29
N ALA A 17 -5.55 -8.05 13.08
CA ALA A 17 -6.23 -8.66 11.92
C ALA A 17 -5.65 -8.15 10.59
N SER A 18 -5.44 -6.83 10.46
CA SER A 18 -4.79 -6.22 9.28
C SER A 18 -3.39 -6.81 9.06
N GLY A 19 -2.59 -6.95 10.13
CA GLY A 19 -1.26 -7.55 10.05
C GLY A 19 -1.30 -8.99 9.55
N ILE A 20 -2.28 -9.79 10.00
CA ILE A 20 -2.48 -11.16 9.54
C ILE A 20 -2.83 -11.18 8.04
N PHE A 21 -3.78 -10.36 7.59
CA PHE A 21 -4.14 -10.27 6.17
C PHE A 21 -2.97 -9.81 5.31
N LEU A 22 -2.21 -8.81 5.75
CA LEU A 22 -1.02 -8.34 5.04
C LEU A 22 0.05 -9.44 4.92
N SER A 23 0.25 -10.26 5.95
CA SER A 23 1.25 -11.33 5.95
C SER A 23 0.93 -12.45 4.94
N THR A 24 -0.33 -12.65 4.58
CA THR A 24 -0.74 -13.66 3.59
C THR A 24 -0.34 -13.30 2.16
N SER A 25 -0.01 -12.05 1.88
CA SER A 25 0.29 -11.57 0.53
C SER A 25 1.47 -12.26 -0.13
N GLY A 26 2.54 -12.49 0.64
CA GLY A 26 3.74 -13.16 0.12
C GLY A 26 3.47 -14.59 -0.30
N ILE A 27 2.65 -15.31 0.49
CA ILE A 27 2.24 -16.69 0.17
C ILE A 27 1.29 -16.67 -1.04
N ALA A 28 0.29 -15.80 -1.02
CA ALA A 28 -0.72 -15.71 -2.07
C ALA A 28 -0.09 -15.43 -3.45
N LEU A 29 0.84 -14.48 -3.53
CA LEU A 29 1.55 -14.17 -4.78
C LEU A 29 2.45 -15.32 -5.26
N ARG A 30 2.97 -16.14 -4.35
CA ARG A 30 3.80 -17.30 -4.72
C ARG A 30 3.03 -18.54 -5.16
N ILE A 31 1.73 -18.60 -4.88
CA ILE A 31 0.83 -19.70 -5.29
C ILE A 31 0.29 -19.43 -6.71
N ILE A 32 0.37 -18.20 -7.22
CA ILE A 32 -0.01 -17.86 -8.59
C ILE A 32 1.02 -18.49 -9.54
N GLU A 33 0.53 -19.22 -10.54
CA GLU A 33 1.37 -20.03 -11.43
C GLU A 33 1.45 -19.47 -12.86
N GLU A 34 0.35 -18.96 -13.40
CA GLU A 34 0.25 -18.57 -14.82
C GLU A 34 0.06 -17.07 -15.03
N ALA A 35 -0.50 -16.36 -14.03
CA ALA A 35 -0.81 -14.96 -14.17
C ALA A 35 0.43 -14.07 -14.17
N ASP A 36 0.51 -13.15 -15.13
CA ASP A 36 1.50 -12.08 -15.16
C ASP A 36 1.24 -11.02 -14.06
N GLY A 37 2.30 -10.33 -13.65
CA GLY A 37 2.22 -9.28 -12.62
C GLY A 37 1.20 -8.18 -12.94
N TRP A 38 1.02 -7.83 -14.21
CA TRP A 38 0.04 -6.84 -14.64
C TRP A 38 -1.39 -7.35 -14.54
N GLN A 39 -1.64 -8.63 -14.86
CA GLN A 39 -2.94 -9.27 -14.68
C GLN A 39 -3.33 -9.32 -13.21
N ILE A 40 -2.41 -9.79 -12.35
CA ILE A 40 -2.62 -9.81 -10.89
C ILE A 40 -2.99 -8.42 -10.38
N LEU A 41 -2.21 -7.42 -10.76
CA LEU A 41 -2.41 -6.04 -10.34
C LEU A 41 -3.76 -5.48 -10.80
N PHE A 42 -4.17 -5.77 -12.04
CA PHE A 42 -5.46 -5.34 -12.60
C PHE A 42 -6.63 -5.87 -11.77
N TYR A 43 -6.72 -7.19 -11.64
CA TYR A 43 -7.83 -7.82 -10.91
C TYR A 43 -7.83 -7.48 -9.40
N ARG A 44 -6.66 -7.44 -8.78
CA ARG A 44 -6.50 -7.00 -7.39
C ARG A 44 -6.97 -5.56 -7.20
N SER A 45 -6.57 -4.65 -8.07
CA SER A 45 -6.92 -3.23 -7.97
C SER A 45 -8.40 -2.97 -8.27
N LEU A 46 -8.97 -3.72 -9.21
CA LEU A 46 -10.41 -3.70 -9.48
C LEU A 46 -11.21 -4.18 -8.26
N ALA A 47 -10.81 -5.32 -7.69
CA ALA A 47 -11.45 -5.86 -6.49
C ALA A 47 -11.37 -4.89 -5.30
N LEU A 48 -10.21 -4.25 -5.09
CA LEU A 48 -10.03 -3.21 -4.08
C LEU A 48 -11.00 -2.06 -4.31
N SER A 49 -11.00 -1.47 -5.53
CA SER A 49 -11.84 -0.31 -5.84
C SER A 49 -13.33 -0.61 -5.68
N VAL A 50 -13.77 -1.78 -6.14
CA VAL A 50 -15.17 -2.24 -5.96
C VAL A 50 -15.50 -2.43 -4.48
N THR A 51 -14.62 -3.06 -3.70
CA THR A 51 -14.83 -3.29 -2.27
C THR A 51 -14.97 -1.96 -1.53
N ILE A 52 -14.05 -1.03 -1.75
CA ILE A 52 -14.09 0.29 -1.10
C ILE A 52 -15.33 1.08 -1.56
N LEU A 53 -15.69 1.01 -2.83
CA LEU A 53 -16.89 1.65 -3.36
C LEU A 53 -18.16 1.10 -2.68
N LEU A 54 -18.26 -0.21 -2.51
CA LEU A 54 -19.37 -0.84 -1.80
C LEU A 54 -19.42 -0.40 -0.33
N ILE A 55 -18.28 -0.37 0.35
CA ILE A 55 -18.20 0.14 1.74
C ILE A 55 -18.70 1.60 1.80
N LEU A 56 -18.27 2.46 0.87
CA LEU A 56 -18.71 3.85 0.79
C LEU A 56 -20.22 3.96 0.54
N VAL A 57 -20.77 3.15 -0.37
CA VAL A 57 -22.22 3.10 -0.64
C VAL A 57 -23.00 2.71 0.62
N PHE A 58 -22.55 1.68 1.34
CA PHE A 58 -23.19 1.23 2.58
C PHE A 58 -23.09 2.27 3.71
N GLN A 59 -21.98 3.00 3.81
CA GLN A 59 -21.78 4.00 4.87
C GLN A 59 -22.47 5.33 4.57
N LYS A 60 -22.49 5.80 3.33
CA LYS A 60 -22.88 7.16 2.94
C LYS A 60 -24.16 7.21 2.10
N GLY A 61 -24.60 6.08 1.54
CA GLY A 61 -25.79 6.02 0.70
C GLY A 61 -25.72 6.99 -0.48
N SER A 62 -26.77 7.82 -0.66
CA SER A 62 -26.85 8.78 -1.77
C SER A 62 -25.83 9.94 -1.69
N ARG A 63 -25.17 10.15 -0.55
CA ARG A 63 -24.17 11.22 -0.35
C ARG A 63 -22.78 10.85 -0.87
N ILE A 64 -22.62 9.70 -1.49
CA ILE A 64 -21.34 9.26 -2.06
C ILE A 64 -20.78 10.27 -3.09
N PHE A 65 -21.65 10.88 -3.90
CA PHE A 65 -21.25 11.88 -4.90
C PHE A 65 -20.63 13.14 -4.28
N ASP A 66 -21.09 13.54 -3.10
CA ASP A 66 -20.54 14.69 -2.39
C ASP A 66 -19.13 14.41 -1.88
N GLU A 67 -18.85 13.16 -1.48
CA GLU A 67 -17.49 12.72 -1.10
C GLU A 67 -16.52 12.81 -2.28
N PHE A 68 -16.93 12.43 -3.49
CA PHE A 68 -16.10 12.54 -4.70
C PHE A 68 -15.97 14.00 -5.20
N ARG A 69 -17.00 14.83 -5.06
CA ARG A 69 -16.94 16.24 -5.45
C ARG A 69 -15.99 17.08 -4.59
N GLY A 70 -15.80 16.68 -3.35
CA GLY A 70 -14.90 17.40 -2.45
C GLY A 70 -13.43 17.00 -2.57
N LEU A 71 -13.00 16.26 -3.59
CA LEU A 71 -11.61 15.86 -3.80
C LEU A 71 -10.70 17.07 -3.95
N GLY A 72 -9.64 17.10 -3.15
CA GLY A 72 -8.59 18.10 -3.21
C GLY A 72 -7.32 17.58 -3.88
N TRP A 73 -6.38 18.47 -4.08
CA TRP A 73 -5.08 18.11 -4.65
C TRP A 73 -4.34 17.06 -3.81
N ASN A 74 -4.43 17.15 -2.49
CA ASN A 74 -3.82 16.18 -1.57
C ASN A 74 -4.40 14.77 -1.71
N ASP A 75 -5.71 14.66 -1.99
CA ASP A 75 -6.36 13.36 -2.22
C ASP A 75 -5.89 12.73 -3.53
N CYS A 76 -5.68 13.56 -4.57
CA CYS A 76 -5.10 13.10 -5.83
C CYS A 76 -3.64 12.66 -5.66
N LEU A 77 -2.83 13.41 -4.93
CA LEU A 77 -1.46 13.03 -4.62
C LEU A 77 -1.40 11.71 -3.85
N LEU A 78 -2.25 11.57 -2.83
CA LEU A 78 -2.38 10.33 -2.07
C LEU A 78 -2.73 9.17 -2.99
N ALA A 79 -3.71 9.33 -3.87
CA ALA A 79 -4.14 8.29 -4.80
C ALA A 79 -3.01 7.87 -5.75
N VAL A 80 -2.25 8.84 -6.29
CA VAL A 80 -1.13 8.57 -7.19
C VAL A 80 0.02 7.88 -6.46
N PHE A 81 0.46 8.39 -5.30
CA PHE A 81 1.54 7.76 -4.55
C PHE A 81 1.16 6.37 -4.08
N LEU A 82 -0.02 6.20 -3.51
CA LEU A 82 -0.47 4.91 -3.02
C LEU A 82 -0.71 3.92 -4.17
N GLY A 83 -1.29 4.37 -5.29
CA GLY A 83 -1.52 3.56 -6.48
C GLY A 83 -0.20 3.09 -7.12
N THR A 84 0.78 3.98 -7.29
CA THR A 84 2.13 3.59 -7.78
C THR A 84 2.86 2.72 -6.76
N GLY A 85 2.63 2.91 -5.46
CA GLY A 85 3.11 2.03 -4.39
C GLY A 85 2.54 0.61 -4.51
N PHE A 86 1.27 0.46 -4.88
CA PHE A 86 0.66 -0.85 -5.12
C PHE A 86 1.29 -1.57 -6.32
N VAL A 87 1.58 -0.84 -7.41
CA VAL A 87 2.32 -1.38 -8.56
C VAL A 87 3.69 -1.87 -8.09
N ALA A 88 4.45 -1.01 -7.46
CA ALA A 88 5.78 -1.32 -6.97
C ALA A 88 5.79 -2.52 -6.02
N TYR A 89 4.79 -2.62 -5.13
CA TYR A 89 4.66 -3.72 -4.17
C TYR A 89 4.50 -5.08 -4.85
N VAL A 90 3.60 -5.19 -5.83
CA VAL A 90 3.37 -6.46 -6.54
C VAL A 90 4.66 -6.88 -7.26
N PHE A 91 5.24 -5.98 -8.03
CA PHE A 91 6.45 -6.31 -8.81
C PHE A 91 7.69 -6.50 -7.94
N ALA A 92 7.80 -5.80 -6.81
CA ALA A 92 8.87 -6.06 -5.85
C ALA A 92 8.79 -7.48 -5.27
N LEU A 93 7.58 -7.98 -4.96
CA LEU A 93 7.39 -9.34 -4.46
C LEU A 93 7.58 -10.41 -5.54
N LEU A 94 7.33 -10.09 -6.82
CA LEU A 94 7.56 -11.01 -7.94
C LEU A 94 9.03 -11.09 -8.33
N TYR A 95 9.76 -9.96 -8.33
CA TYR A 95 11.13 -9.87 -8.82
C TYR A 95 12.20 -9.93 -7.71
N ASN A 96 11.78 -9.98 -6.44
CA ASN A 96 12.68 -10.08 -5.30
C ASN A 96 12.20 -11.15 -4.32
N THR A 97 12.97 -11.41 -3.27
CA THR A 97 12.49 -12.24 -2.16
C THR A 97 11.44 -11.48 -1.35
N VAL A 98 10.42 -12.19 -0.87
CA VAL A 98 9.38 -11.59 0.01
C VAL A 98 10.02 -10.94 1.24
N ALA A 99 11.05 -11.60 1.81
CA ALA A 99 11.76 -11.09 2.98
C ALA A 99 12.41 -9.74 2.70
N ASN A 100 13.12 -9.58 1.57
CA ASN A 100 13.77 -8.33 1.19
C ASN A 100 12.77 -7.21 0.93
N ALA A 101 11.72 -7.49 0.15
CA ALA A 101 10.70 -6.51 -0.16
C ALA A 101 10.00 -5.99 1.12
N LEU A 102 9.64 -6.89 2.05
CA LEU A 102 9.01 -6.53 3.32
C LEU A 102 9.98 -5.83 4.28
N PHE A 103 11.26 -6.22 4.29
CA PHE A 103 12.27 -5.53 5.09
C PHE A 103 12.45 -4.09 4.61
N ILE A 104 12.60 -3.87 3.31
CA ILE A 104 12.68 -2.52 2.73
C ILE A 104 11.41 -1.72 3.04
N PHE A 105 10.23 -2.34 2.91
CA PHE A 105 8.97 -1.68 3.27
C PHE A 105 8.89 -1.31 4.76
N SER A 106 9.50 -2.08 5.66
CA SER A 106 9.54 -1.77 7.10
C SER A 106 10.25 -0.45 7.43
N CYS A 107 11.02 0.11 6.48
CA CYS A 107 11.63 1.43 6.61
C CYS A 107 10.63 2.59 6.40
N ALA A 108 9.40 2.31 5.96
CA ALA A 108 8.40 3.35 5.67
C ALA A 108 8.15 4.34 6.84
N PRO A 109 8.07 3.94 8.13
CA PRO A 109 7.91 4.87 9.22
C PRO A 109 9.07 5.86 9.36
N PHE A 110 10.29 5.43 9.05
CA PHE A 110 11.49 6.28 9.11
C PHE A 110 11.49 7.29 7.96
N VAL A 111 11.13 6.85 6.75
CA VAL A 111 10.96 7.74 5.59
C VAL A 111 9.84 8.74 5.86
N ALA A 112 8.72 8.32 6.46
CA ALA A 112 7.62 9.19 6.83
C ALA A 112 8.04 10.23 7.90
N GLY A 113 8.85 9.83 8.88
CA GLY A 113 9.41 10.75 9.88
C GLY A 113 10.34 11.80 9.24
N PHE A 114 11.19 11.36 8.32
CA PHE A 114 12.10 12.24 7.58
C PHE A 114 11.33 13.24 6.69
N LEU A 115 10.35 12.77 5.93
CA LEU A 115 9.50 13.63 5.10
C LEU A 115 8.63 14.57 5.95
N GLY A 116 8.10 14.09 7.09
CA GLY A 116 7.34 14.92 8.03
C GLY A 116 8.17 16.07 8.59
N TRP A 117 9.45 15.82 8.89
CA TRP A 117 10.37 16.88 9.31
C TRP A 117 10.61 17.93 8.20
N ILE A 118 10.88 17.49 6.96
CA ILE A 118 11.18 18.41 5.85
C ILE A 118 9.94 19.17 5.37
N LEU A 119 8.82 18.47 5.18
CA LEU A 119 7.65 19.02 4.50
C LEU A 119 6.65 19.68 5.46
N LEU A 120 6.51 19.13 6.67
CA LEU A 120 5.57 19.62 7.68
C LEU A 120 6.25 20.40 8.81
N GLY A 121 7.59 20.45 8.86
CA GLY A 121 8.35 21.10 9.92
C GLY A 121 8.19 20.42 11.30
N GLU A 122 7.80 19.13 11.33
CA GLU A 122 7.60 18.39 12.57
C GLU A 122 8.92 18.22 13.31
N ARG A 123 8.90 18.42 14.64
CA ARG A 123 10.10 18.20 15.47
C ARG A 123 10.30 16.71 15.71
N VAL A 124 11.31 16.14 15.10
CA VAL A 124 11.69 14.74 15.29
C VAL A 124 12.68 14.65 16.46
N ALA A 125 12.39 13.76 17.42
CA ALA A 125 13.26 13.55 18.57
C ALA A 125 14.65 13.00 18.13
N THR A 126 15.71 13.39 18.83
CA THR A 126 17.09 12.93 18.53
C THR A 126 17.22 11.41 18.50
N ARG A 127 16.48 10.71 19.36
CA ARG A 127 16.44 9.24 19.37
C ARG A 127 15.90 8.66 18.05
N THR A 128 14.92 9.32 17.45
CA THR A 128 14.36 8.92 16.14
C THR A 128 15.38 9.11 15.04
N TRP A 129 16.16 10.20 15.06
CA TRP A 129 17.25 10.41 14.11
C TRP A 129 18.31 9.32 14.17
N PHE A 130 18.70 8.91 15.39
CA PHE A 130 19.61 7.80 15.55
C PHE A 130 19.04 6.49 14.98
N ALA A 131 17.76 6.19 15.26
CA ALA A 131 17.09 5.01 14.72
C ALA A 131 17.01 5.05 13.19
N ILE A 132 16.70 6.21 12.59
CA ILE A 132 16.73 6.41 11.12
C ILE A 132 18.11 6.10 10.57
N GLY A 133 19.17 6.64 11.18
CA GLY A 133 20.55 6.40 10.74
C GLY A 133 20.94 4.92 10.75
N VAL A 134 20.65 4.22 11.85
CA VAL A 134 20.91 2.76 11.98
C VAL A 134 20.13 1.96 10.95
N THR A 135 18.85 2.29 10.75
CA THR A 135 17.99 1.60 9.77
C THR A 135 18.48 1.84 8.34
N MET A 136 18.85 3.09 8.00
CA MET A 136 19.37 3.40 6.67
C MET A 136 20.72 2.72 6.41
N ALA A 137 21.60 2.62 7.41
CA ALA A 137 22.84 1.86 7.29
C ALA A 137 22.57 0.37 7.04
N GLY A 138 21.66 -0.24 7.81
CA GLY A 138 21.24 -1.63 7.58
C GLY A 138 20.66 -1.85 6.18
N LEU A 139 19.78 -0.94 5.74
CA LEU A 139 19.22 -0.99 4.40
C LEU A 139 20.29 -0.85 3.31
N ALA A 140 21.25 0.04 3.48
CA ALA A 140 22.33 0.24 2.51
C ALA A 140 23.20 -1.02 2.35
N VAL A 141 23.51 -1.71 3.45
CA VAL A 141 24.25 -2.99 3.41
C VAL A 141 23.45 -4.05 2.68
N MET A 142 22.16 -4.18 2.97
CA MET A 142 21.28 -5.17 2.37
C MET A 142 21.08 -4.90 0.85
N VAL A 143 20.73 -3.67 0.49
CA VAL A 143 20.54 -3.27 -0.92
C VAL A 143 21.84 -3.41 -1.70
N GLY A 144 22.98 -3.06 -1.10
CA GLY A 144 24.28 -3.21 -1.73
C GLY A 144 24.62 -4.65 -2.12
N SER A 145 24.26 -5.63 -1.29
CA SER A 145 24.42 -7.05 -1.59
C SER A 145 23.47 -7.55 -2.69
N GLU A 146 22.24 -7.05 -2.73
CA GLU A 146 21.21 -7.43 -3.72
C GLU A 146 21.49 -6.84 -5.11
N LEU A 147 22.03 -5.62 -5.18
CA LEU A 147 22.42 -5.00 -6.45
C LEU A 147 23.57 -5.76 -7.13
N ALA A 148 24.38 -6.49 -6.38
CA ALA A 148 25.43 -7.34 -6.89
C ALA A 148 24.92 -8.68 -7.47
N VAL A 149 23.69 -9.09 -7.13
CA VAL A 149 23.06 -10.34 -7.56
C VAL A 149 21.80 -9.96 -8.34
N SER A 150 21.69 -10.24 -9.58
CA SER A 150 20.63 -10.08 -10.61
C SER A 150 19.19 -9.60 -10.24
N HIS A 151 18.89 -9.19 -8.99
CA HIS A 151 17.57 -8.74 -8.52
C HIS A 151 17.39 -7.21 -8.55
N TYR A 152 18.15 -6.52 -9.38
CA TYR A 152 18.20 -5.06 -9.45
C TYR A 152 16.82 -4.38 -9.59
N LEU A 153 15.98 -4.85 -10.53
CA LEU A 153 14.66 -4.25 -10.75
C LEU A 153 13.72 -4.42 -9.55
N GLY A 154 13.71 -5.61 -8.96
CA GLY A 154 12.88 -5.88 -7.77
C GLY A 154 13.28 -5.01 -6.58
N THR A 155 14.57 -4.79 -6.39
CA THR A 155 15.11 -3.94 -5.31
C THR A 155 14.79 -2.47 -5.53
N LEU A 156 14.90 -1.95 -6.75
CA LEU A 156 14.51 -0.57 -7.08
C LEU A 156 13.02 -0.32 -6.84
N LEU A 157 12.17 -1.27 -7.25
CA LEU A 157 10.74 -1.20 -7.01
C LEU A 157 10.42 -1.28 -5.51
N ALA A 158 11.13 -2.14 -4.77
CA ALA A 158 10.99 -2.22 -3.32
C ALA A 158 11.34 -0.90 -2.62
N LEU A 159 12.38 -0.18 -3.06
CA LEU A 159 12.76 1.13 -2.53
C LEU A 159 11.71 2.22 -2.78
N TRP A 160 10.94 2.10 -3.86
CA TRP A 160 9.83 3.03 -4.11
C TRP A 160 8.69 2.89 -3.09
N ILE A 161 8.44 1.68 -2.57
CA ILE A 161 7.31 1.40 -1.67
C ILE A 161 7.32 2.29 -0.42
N PRO A 162 8.41 2.36 0.40
CA PRO A 162 8.43 3.20 1.59
C PRO A 162 8.32 4.69 1.26
N ILE A 163 8.82 5.15 0.12
CA ILE A 163 8.72 6.54 -0.34
C ILE A 163 7.25 6.86 -0.67
N ALA A 164 6.62 6.03 -1.49
CA ALA A 164 5.23 6.20 -1.89
C ALA A 164 4.28 6.14 -0.69
N TYR A 165 4.52 5.22 0.24
CA TYR A 165 3.74 5.09 1.47
C TYR A 165 3.93 6.28 2.40
N ALA A 166 5.17 6.74 2.59
CA ALA A 166 5.47 7.92 3.40
C ALA A 166 4.86 9.19 2.79
N ALA A 167 4.95 9.38 1.48
CA ALA A 167 4.32 10.49 0.77
C ALA A 167 2.79 10.47 0.92
N SER A 168 2.18 9.28 0.87
CA SER A 168 0.73 9.14 1.13
C SER A 168 0.37 9.53 2.56
N ILE A 169 1.15 9.16 3.57
CA ILE A 169 0.93 9.59 4.97
C ILE A 169 1.00 11.11 5.08
N ILE A 170 1.96 11.75 4.42
CA ILE A 170 2.08 13.22 4.41
C ILE A 170 0.86 13.86 3.75
N ALA A 171 0.42 13.34 2.61
CA ALA A 171 -0.79 13.82 1.94
C ALA A 171 -2.02 13.69 2.84
N VAL A 172 -2.15 12.57 3.55
CA VAL A 172 -3.16 12.33 4.58
C VAL A 172 -3.13 13.39 5.66
N ARG A 173 -1.96 13.64 6.28
CA ARG A 173 -1.80 14.63 7.36
C ARG A 173 -2.08 16.06 6.89
N SER A 174 -1.84 16.34 5.63
CA SER A 174 -2.11 17.65 5.00
C SER A 174 -3.56 17.78 4.54
N SER A 175 -4.30 16.68 4.43
CA SER A 175 -5.71 16.68 4.09
C SER A 175 -6.55 17.02 5.33
N LYS A 176 -7.56 17.86 5.16
CA LYS A 176 -8.52 18.22 6.21
C LYS A 176 -9.70 17.23 6.27
N ARG A 177 -9.61 16.09 5.61
CA ARG A 177 -10.70 15.13 5.48
C ARG A 177 -10.58 13.99 6.48
N ASP A 178 -11.71 13.63 7.06
CA ASP A 178 -11.80 12.50 7.99
C ASP A 178 -11.93 11.15 7.26
N ASN A 179 -12.34 11.16 5.98
CA ASN A 179 -12.63 9.93 5.23
C ASN A 179 -11.64 9.71 4.08
N MET A 180 -10.73 8.77 4.28
CA MET A 180 -9.67 8.42 3.33
C MET A 180 -10.05 7.30 2.35
N LEU A 181 -11.23 6.70 2.53
CA LEU A 181 -11.69 5.59 1.67
C LEU A 181 -11.81 6.02 0.21
N VAL A 182 -12.21 7.27 -0.05
CA VAL A 182 -12.29 7.79 -1.42
C VAL A 182 -10.92 7.82 -2.08
N ALA A 183 -9.91 8.29 -1.37
CA ALA A 183 -8.54 8.33 -1.90
C ALA A 183 -7.96 6.92 -2.10
N LEU A 184 -8.30 5.97 -1.22
CA LEU A 184 -7.92 4.56 -1.39
C LEU A 184 -8.63 3.93 -2.60
N CYS A 185 -9.91 4.24 -2.84
CA CYS A 185 -10.62 3.85 -4.05
C CYS A 185 -9.92 4.38 -5.31
N LEU A 186 -9.56 5.66 -5.31
CA LEU A 186 -8.82 6.28 -6.42
C LEU A 186 -7.43 5.67 -6.60
N ALA A 187 -6.74 5.31 -5.52
CA ALA A 187 -5.45 4.61 -5.61
C ALA A 187 -5.59 3.24 -6.31
N GLY A 188 -6.65 2.51 -6.00
CA GLY A 188 -7.01 1.29 -6.72
C GLY A 188 -7.29 1.55 -8.20
N LEU A 189 -8.03 2.62 -8.54
CA LEU A 189 -8.29 3.00 -9.93
C LEU A 189 -7.02 3.44 -10.66
N VAL A 190 -6.10 4.15 -10.01
CA VAL A 190 -4.78 4.51 -10.58
C VAL A 190 -3.96 3.25 -10.87
N ALA A 191 -3.84 2.34 -9.91
CA ALA A 191 -3.10 1.09 -10.10
C ALA A 191 -3.77 0.20 -11.17
N GLY A 192 -5.11 0.09 -11.17
CA GLY A 192 -5.88 -0.64 -12.15
C GLY A 192 -5.78 -0.03 -13.55
N GLY A 193 -5.84 1.30 -13.66
CA GLY A 193 -5.67 2.01 -14.92
C GLY A 193 -4.28 1.85 -15.51
N LEU A 194 -3.23 1.95 -14.68
CA LEU A 194 -1.86 1.67 -15.11
C LEU A 194 -1.70 0.23 -15.57
N SER A 195 -2.23 -0.73 -14.83
CA SER A 195 -2.12 -2.13 -15.23
C SER A 195 -2.90 -2.44 -16.50
N ALA A 196 -4.06 -1.82 -16.72
CA ALA A 196 -4.86 -2.00 -17.94
C ALA A 196 -4.13 -1.59 -19.22
N ILE A 197 -3.16 -0.67 -19.13
CA ILE A 197 -2.34 -0.25 -20.28
C ILE A 197 -1.34 -1.34 -20.68
N PHE A 198 -0.84 -2.11 -19.71
CA PHE A 198 0.24 -3.09 -19.91
C PHE A 198 -0.26 -4.54 -19.97
N VAL A 199 -1.51 -4.81 -19.58
CA VAL A 199 -2.12 -6.13 -19.71
C VAL A 199 -2.36 -6.41 -21.19
N THR A 200 -1.76 -7.50 -21.68
CA THR A 200 -1.91 -7.96 -23.06
C THR A 200 -3.01 -9.00 -23.21
N ASP A 201 -3.27 -9.78 -22.17
CA ASP A 201 -4.35 -10.76 -22.12
C ASP A 201 -5.05 -10.69 -20.75
N TYR A 202 -6.38 -10.72 -20.78
CA TYR A 202 -7.21 -10.68 -19.56
C TYR A 202 -7.65 -12.07 -19.11
N ALA A 203 -7.32 -13.12 -19.86
CA ALA A 203 -7.65 -14.49 -19.45
C ALA A 203 -6.81 -14.93 -18.25
N LEU A 204 -7.46 -15.40 -17.21
CA LEU A 204 -6.83 -15.96 -16.02
C LEU A 204 -7.40 -17.33 -15.71
N THR A 205 -6.56 -18.20 -15.18
CA THR A 205 -7.04 -19.44 -14.54
C THR A 205 -7.95 -19.08 -13.37
N SER A 206 -9.02 -19.84 -13.16
CA SER A 206 -9.96 -19.59 -12.05
C SER A 206 -9.26 -19.49 -10.69
N ARG A 207 -8.20 -20.24 -10.49
CA ARG A 207 -7.36 -20.20 -9.28
C ARG A 207 -6.68 -18.84 -9.10
N ASP A 208 -5.98 -18.38 -10.13
CA ASP A 208 -5.22 -17.11 -10.09
C ASP A 208 -6.15 -15.91 -9.97
N LEU A 209 -7.33 -15.98 -10.60
CA LEU A 209 -8.38 -14.97 -10.44
C LEU A 209 -8.86 -14.88 -8.98
N ILE A 210 -9.18 -16.01 -8.34
CA ILE A 210 -9.64 -16.04 -6.95
C ILE A 210 -8.57 -15.47 -6.02
N ILE A 211 -7.29 -15.84 -6.23
CA ILE A 211 -6.18 -15.32 -5.42
C ILE A 211 -6.03 -13.81 -5.62
N SER A 212 -6.09 -13.31 -6.85
CA SER A 212 -5.99 -11.89 -7.16
C SER A 212 -7.13 -11.08 -6.53
N LEU A 213 -8.36 -11.61 -6.59
CA LEU A 213 -9.53 -11.00 -5.93
C LEU A 213 -9.38 -11.01 -4.40
N TYR A 214 -8.89 -12.13 -3.83
CA TYR A 214 -8.59 -12.21 -2.39
C TYR A 214 -7.60 -11.12 -1.95
N LEU A 215 -6.52 -10.93 -2.70
CA LEU A 215 -5.53 -9.89 -2.43
C LEU A 215 -6.14 -8.48 -2.49
N GLY A 216 -7.07 -8.22 -3.41
CA GLY A 216 -7.76 -6.94 -3.50
C GLY A 216 -8.74 -6.69 -2.36
N VAL A 217 -9.58 -7.68 -2.06
CA VAL A 217 -10.66 -7.55 -1.08
C VAL A 217 -10.13 -7.59 0.36
N PHE A 218 -9.39 -8.66 0.69
CA PHE A 218 -9.03 -8.94 2.09
C PHE A 218 -7.72 -8.31 2.50
N GLN A 219 -6.69 -8.34 1.66
CA GLN A 219 -5.38 -7.81 2.02
C GLN A 219 -5.38 -6.28 2.13
N VAL A 220 -6.03 -5.59 1.19
CA VAL A 220 -5.99 -4.12 1.13
C VAL A 220 -7.35 -3.50 1.44
N GLY A 221 -8.46 -4.14 1.03
CA GLY A 221 -9.81 -3.58 1.21
C GLY A 221 -10.34 -3.69 2.62
N VAL A 222 -10.01 -4.76 3.35
CA VAL A 222 -10.44 -5.03 4.74
C VAL A 222 -9.28 -4.89 5.71
N GLY A 223 -8.05 -5.20 5.31
CA GLY A 223 -6.81 -5.06 6.09
C GLY A 223 -6.36 -3.62 6.17
#